data_ef44f6de13b090a58b770b739aba48d1
#
_entry.id   ef44f6de13b090a58b770b739aba48d1
#
_cell.length_a   1.000
_cell.length_b   1.000
_cell.length_c   1.000
_cell.angle_alpha   90.00
_cell.angle_beta   90.00
_cell.angle_gamma   90.00
#
_symmetry.space_group_name_H-M   'P 1'
#
loop_
_entity.id
_entity.type
_entity.pdbx_description
1 polymer ?
#
loop_
_entity_poly.entity_id
_entity_poly.type
_entity_poly.pdbx_seq_one_letter_code
_entity_poly.pdbx_strand_id
1 'polypeptide(L)'
;MNADVYQAFYPNHWRVSQQKAVEDVCATEDTNVWVAIDAGFTVGFVAVKLHSEDSMGEIYMVAVDPDFQGRGIGSALIEFALGWMKDAGMSIAMVETGGDPGHERARHTYEKVGFELFPVARYFKKL
;
A
#
# COMPACT_ATOMS: atom_id res chain seq x y z
N MET A 1 8.52 -13.26 -14.92
CA MET A 1 8.26 -11.84 -15.10
C MET A 1 9.32 -11.01 -14.40
N ASN A 2 9.83 -10.03 -15.08
CA ASN A 2 10.85 -9.18 -14.49
C ASN A 2 10.26 -8.23 -13.48
N ALA A 3 10.97 -8.08 -12.37
CA ALA A 3 10.58 -7.14 -11.33
C ALA A 3 10.61 -5.68 -11.77
N ASP A 4 11.24 -5.40 -12.91
CA ASP A 4 11.47 -4.04 -13.39
C ASP A 4 10.41 -3.52 -14.36
N VAL A 5 9.33 -4.26 -14.53
CA VAL A 5 8.32 -3.94 -15.54
C VAL A 5 7.50 -2.71 -15.17
N TYR A 6 7.28 -2.46 -13.89
CA TYR A 6 6.45 -1.35 -13.45
C TYR A 6 7.30 -0.22 -12.94
N GLN A 7 7.32 0.87 -13.69
CA GLN A 7 7.94 2.11 -13.26
C GLN A 7 7.01 3.25 -13.60
N ALA A 8 6.71 4.07 -12.59
CA ALA A 8 5.94 5.29 -12.77
C ALA A 8 6.75 6.46 -12.20
N PHE A 9 6.80 7.56 -12.93
CA PHE A 9 7.55 8.74 -12.51
C PHE A 9 6.60 9.83 -12.04
N TYR A 10 7.02 10.53 -11.00
CA TYR A 10 6.24 11.57 -10.37
C TYR A 10 6.98 12.91 -10.40
N PRO A 11 6.25 14.04 -10.25
CA PRO A 11 6.85 15.36 -10.47
C PRO A 11 8.06 15.70 -9.59
N ASN A 12 8.18 15.09 -8.44
CA ASN A 12 9.27 15.37 -7.51
C ASN A 12 10.50 14.47 -7.69
N HIS A 13 10.67 13.89 -8.89
CA HIS A 13 11.82 13.05 -9.25
C HIS A 13 11.92 11.72 -8.50
N TRP A 14 10.84 11.26 -7.92
CA TRP A 14 10.78 9.91 -7.38
C TRP A 14 9.96 9.02 -8.29
N ARG A 15 10.14 7.72 -8.17
CA ARG A 15 9.47 6.74 -9.02
C ARG A 15 9.00 5.55 -8.22
N VAL A 16 7.99 4.87 -8.75
CA VAL A 16 7.54 3.58 -8.24
C VAL A 16 8.15 2.49 -9.11
N SER A 17 8.71 1.48 -8.47
CA SER A 17 9.28 0.33 -9.13
C SER A 17 8.78 -0.93 -8.44
N GLN A 18 8.45 -1.94 -9.22
CA GLN A 18 8.07 -3.22 -8.63
C GLN A 18 9.29 -3.88 -8.02
N GLN A 19 9.20 -4.19 -6.75
CA GLN A 19 10.23 -4.91 -6.05
C GLN A 19 9.83 -6.37 -5.96
N LYS A 20 10.78 -7.25 -6.24
CA LYS A 20 10.55 -8.65 -5.99
C LYS A 20 10.40 -8.83 -4.49
N ALA A 21 9.31 -9.43 -4.07
CA ALA A 21 9.06 -9.69 -2.66
C ALA A 21 10.04 -10.74 -2.20
N VAL A 22 11.08 -10.33 -1.55
CA VAL A 22 12.14 -11.23 -1.19
C VAL A 22 12.32 -11.35 0.26
N GLU A 23 11.86 -10.38 0.96
CA GLU A 23 12.27 -10.22 2.33
C GLU A 23 11.11 -10.56 3.25
N ASP A 24 11.37 -11.46 4.14
CA ASP A 24 10.60 -11.67 5.37
C ASP A 24 9.08 -11.56 5.26
N VAL A 25 8.55 -10.43 5.65
CA VAL A 25 7.13 -10.19 5.82
C VAL A 25 6.36 -10.28 4.51
N CYS A 26 7.02 -9.98 3.41
CA CYS A 26 6.40 -9.93 2.10
C CYS A 26 6.70 -11.15 1.26
N ALA A 27 7.28 -12.18 1.83
CA ALA A 27 7.76 -13.35 1.11
C ALA A 27 6.69 -14.39 0.80
N THR A 28 5.42 -14.01 0.72
CA THR A 28 4.37 -14.93 0.31
C THR A 28 4.12 -14.80 -1.18
N GLU A 29 3.72 -15.90 -1.81
CA GLU A 29 3.45 -15.93 -3.25
C GLU A 29 2.41 -14.90 -3.69
N ASP A 30 1.49 -14.55 -2.79
CA ASP A 30 0.37 -13.67 -3.10
C ASP A 30 0.65 -12.21 -2.84
N THR A 31 1.87 -11.87 -2.44
CA THR A 31 2.21 -10.51 -2.07
C THR A 31 3.01 -9.84 -3.17
N ASN A 32 2.54 -8.70 -3.61
CA ASN A 32 3.21 -7.86 -4.61
C ASN A 32 3.67 -6.57 -3.93
N VAL A 33 4.90 -6.17 -4.20
CA VAL A 33 5.50 -5.01 -3.53
C VAL A 33 6.00 -4.02 -4.58
N TRP A 34 5.69 -2.75 -4.37
CA TRP A 34 6.26 -1.65 -5.14
C TRP A 34 6.94 -0.70 -4.18
N VAL A 35 8.03 -0.14 -4.62
CA VAL A 35 8.81 0.81 -3.83
C VAL A 35 8.83 2.17 -4.51
N ALA A 36 8.83 3.21 -3.71
CA ALA A 36 9.08 4.57 -4.17
C ALA A 36 10.57 4.85 -4.04
N ILE A 37 11.18 5.31 -5.11
CA ILE A 37 12.63 5.57 -5.17
C ILE A 37 12.87 7.03 -5.49
N ASP A 38 13.70 7.67 -4.69
CA ASP A 38 14.14 9.04 -4.90
C ASP A 38 15.66 9.08 -4.83
N ALA A 39 16.29 9.60 -5.88
CA ALA A 39 17.75 9.72 -5.98
C ALA A 39 18.48 8.38 -5.71
N GLY A 40 17.88 7.27 -6.11
CA GLY A 40 18.47 5.94 -5.93
C GLY A 40 18.17 5.29 -4.58
N PHE A 41 17.47 5.98 -3.70
CA PHE A 41 17.13 5.45 -2.37
C PHE A 41 15.65 5.09 -2.28
N THR A 42 15.35 3.97 -1.63
CA THR A 42 13.98 3.58 -1.34
C THR A 42 13.43 4.47 -0.22
N VAL A 43 12.38 5.21 -0.52
CA VAL A 43 11.78 6.16 0.44
C VAL A 43 10.39 5.74 0.89
N GLY A 44 9.85 4.68 0.34
CA GLY A 44 8.57 4.13 0.74
C GLY A 44 8.24 2.86 0.00
N PHE A 45 7.20 2.17 0.44
CA PHE A 45 6.73 0.98 -0.25
C PHE A 45 5.25 0.74 0.00
N VAL A 46 4.65 -0.05 -0.88
CA VAL A 46 3.30 -0.57 -0.69
C VAL A 46 3.29 -2.06 -1.04
N ALA A 47 2.68 -2.85 -0.19
CA ALA A 47 2.51 -4.28 -0.39
C ALA A 47 1.03 -4.59 -0.56
N VAL A 48 0.71 -5.40 -1.56
CA VAL A 48 -0.67 -5.74 -1.94
C VAL A 48 -0.85 -7.23 -1.99
N LYS A 49 -1.94 -7.71 -1.44
CA LYS A 49 -2.38 -9.09 -1.58
C LYS A 49 -3.68 -9.11 -2.37
N LEU A 50 -3.83 -10.09 -3.24
CA LEU A 50 -5.07 -10.30 -3.97
C LEU A 50 -5.83 -11.48 -3.37
N HIS A 51 -7.10 -11.25 -3.10
CA HIS A 51 -8.04 -12.27 -2.66
C HIS A 51 -9.02 -12.51 -3.80
N SER A 52 -8.59 -13.31 -4.77
CA SER A 52 -9.33 -13.50 -6.02
C SER A 52 -10.72 -14.09 -5.82
N GLU A 53 -10.89 -14.93 -4.82
CA GLU A 53 -12.17 -15.52 -4.50
C GLU A 53 -13.22 -14.48 -4.14
N ASP A 54 -12.79 -13.39 -3.54
CA ASP A 54 -13.66 -12.29 -3.11
C ASP A 54 -13.61 -11.11 -4.07
N SER A 55 -12.84 -11.21 -5.14
CA SER A 55 -12.57 -10.10 -6.05
C SER A 55 -12.07 -8.85 -5.33
N MET A 56 -11.24 -9.06 -4.32
CA MET A 56 -10.78 -8.01 -3.42
C MET A 56 -9.26 -7.90 -3.43
N GLY A 57 -8.77 -6.68 -3.54
CA GLY A 57 -7.36 -6.37 -3.30
C GLY A 57 -7.20 -5.80 -1.90
N GLU A 58 -6.14 -6.19 -1.23
CA GLU A 58 -5.82 -5.69 0.10
C GLU A 58 -4.51 -4.94 0.09
N ILE A 59 -4.51 -3.71 0.60
CA ILE A 59 -3.27 -3.02 0.93
C ILE A 59 -2.78 -3.60 2.25
N TYR A 60 -1.79 -4.48 2.14
CA TYR A 60 -1.28 -5.20 3.29
C TYR A 60 -0.36 -4.34 4.15
N MET A 61 0.45 -3.53 3.51
CA MET A 61 1.36 -2.59 4.15
C MET A 61 1.61 -1.40 3.26
N VAL A 62 1.76 -0.24 3.85
CA VAL A 62 2.26 0.95 3.19
C VAL A 62 3.07 1.74 4.20
N ALA A 63 4.24 2.17 3.80
CA ALA A 63 5.11 2.96 4.66
C ALA A 63 5.90 3.96 3.84
N VAL A 64 6.19 5.10 4.44
CA VAL A 64 7.02 6.15 3.85
C VAL A 64 8.06 6.55 4.89
N ASP A 65 9.31 6.67 4.47
CA ASP A 65 10.39 7.15 5.32
C ASP A 65 9.97 8.47 5.98
N PRO A 66 10.14 8.61 7.30
CA PRO A 66 9.72 9.82 8.01
C PRO A 66 10.25 11.12 7.41
N ASP A 67 11.44 11.10 6.85
CA ASP A 67 12.04 12.28 6.23
C ASP A 67 11.37 12.66 4.91
N PHE A 68 10.55 11.79 4.37
CA PHE A 68 9.86 11.99 3.10
C PHE A 68 8.33 12.08 3.24
N GLN A 69 7.82 12.07 4.45
CA GLN A 69 6.40 12.21 4.69
C GLN A 69 5.93 13.64 4.37
N GLY A 70 4.65 13.77 4.07
CA GLY A 70 4.09 15.07 3.72
C GLY A 70 4.33 15.51 2.28
N ARG A 71 4.89 14.65 1.44
CA ARG A 71 5.18 14.95 0.02
C ARG A 71 4.24 14.23 -0.93
N GLY A 72 3.21 13.56 -0.42
CA GLY A 72 2.25 12.84 -1.26
C GLY A 72 2.69 11.46 -1.70
N ILE A 73 3.82 10.94 -1.23
CA ILE A 73 4.34 9.64 -1.64
C ILE A 73 3.41 8.52 -1.19
N GLY A 74 2.94 8.57 0.05
CA GLY A 74 2.01 7.56 0.57
C GLY A 74 0.73 7.48 -0.23
N SER A 75 0.12 8.62 -0.50
CA SER A 75 -1.11 8.69 -1.30
C SER A 75 -0.88 8.17 -2.72
N ALA A 76 0.24 8.52 -3.34
CA ALA A 76 0.56 8.07 -4.68
C ALA A 76 0.82 6.56 -4.73
N LEU A 77 1.48 6.00 -3.72
CA LEU A 77 1.66 4.55 -3.62
C LEU A 77 0.32 3.83 -3.51
N ILE A 78 -0.59 4.36 -2.69
CA ILE A 78 -1.92 3.79 -2.53
C ILE A 78 -2.70 3.87 -3.84
N GLU A 79 -2.70 5.02 -4.50
CA GLU A 79 -3.39 5.19 -5.77
C GLU A 79 -2.82 4.26 -6.86
N PHE A 80 -1.51 4.10 -6.88
CA PHE A 80 -0.86 3.14 -7.78
C PHE A 80 -1.37 1.73 -7.51
N ALA A 81 -1.41 1.33 -6.24
CA ALA A 81 -1.88 0.00 -5.84
C ALA A 81 -3.35 -0.21 -6.25
N LEU A 82 -4.19 0.79 -6.05
CA LEU A 82 -5.60 0.70 -6.44
C LEU A 82 -5.76 0.51 -7.94
N GLY A 83 -4.99 1.23 -8.75
CA GLY A 83 -5.01 1.06 -10.19
C GLY A 83 -4.57 -0.32 -10.62
N TRP A 84 -3.53 -0.84 -9.99
CA TRP A 84 -3.03 -2.17 -10.28
C TRP A 84 -4.06 -3.25 -9.91
N MET A 85 -4.72 -3.11 -8.75
CA MET A 85 -5.80 -4.01 -8.35
C MET A 85 -6.94 -4.02 -9.35
N LYS A 86 -7.33 -2.85 -9.82
CA LYS A 86 -8.39 -2.72 -10.81
C LYS A 86 -8.02 -3.43 -12.11
N ASP A 87 -6.79 -3.23 -12.57
CA ASP A 87 -6.30 -3.89 -13.78
C ASP A 87 -6.19 -5.40 -13.61
N ALA A 88 -6.00 -5.86 -12.38
CA ALA A 88 -5.98 -7.28 -12.06
C ALA A 88 -7.38 -7.90 -11.93
N GLY A 89 -8.43 -7.12 -12.12
CA GLY A 89 -9.80 -7.61 -12.11
C GLY A 89 -10.50 -7.56 -10.77
N MET A 90 -9.89 -6.92 -9.77
CA MET A 90 -10.52 -6.77 -8.47
C MET A 90 -11.61 -5.71 -8.50
N SER A 91 -12.68 -5.94 -7.76
CA SER A 91 -13.81 -5.01 -7.72
C SER A 91 -13.86 -4.16 -6.46
N ILE A 92 -13.10 -4.54 -5.45
CA ILE A 92 -13.07 -3.81 -4.18
C ILE A 92 -11.65 -3.82 -3.61
N ALA A 93 -11.32 -2.79 -2.89
CA ALA A 93 -10.05 -2.67 -2.18
C ALA A 93 -10.30 -2.52 -0.70
N MET A 94 -9.44 -3.12 0.10
CA MET A 94 -9.52 -3.09 1.56
C MET A 94 -8.19 -2.69 2.14
N VAL A 95 -8.23 -1.93 3.23
CA VAL A 95 -7.07 -1.61 4.05
C VAL A 95 -7.48 -1.59 5.51
N GLU A 96 -6.64 -2.11 6.37
CA GLU A 96 -6.86 -2.04 7.81
C GLU A 96 -5.81 -1.19 8.49
N THR A 97 -6.24 -0.44 9.49
CA THR A 97 -5.34 0.30 10.37
C THR A 97 -6.01 0.44 11.73
N GLY A 98 -5.23 0.79 12.75
CA GLY A 98 -5.77 0.98 14.07
C GLY A 98 -6.75 2.16 14.14
N GLY A 99 -7.71 2.06 15.04
CA GLY A 99 -8.66 3.14 15.34
C GLY A 99 -8.16 4.11 16.40
N ASP A 100 -6.98 3.87 16.95
CA ASP A 100 -6.40 4.69 18.02
C ASP A 100 -5.79 5.99 17.48
N PRO A 101 -5.53 6.98 18.35
CA PRO A 101 -4.96 8.26 17.90
C PRO A 101 -3.63 8.12 17.16
N GLY A 102 -2.83 7.11 17.47
CA GLY A 102 -1.55 6.90 16.82
C GLY A 102 -1.66 6.57 15.33
N HIS A 103 -2.82 6.13 14.87
CA HIS A 103 -3.07 5.79 13.47
C HIS A 103 -3.97 6.81 12.76
N GLU A 104 -4.26 7.93 13.37
CA GLU A 104 -5.13 8.95 12.78
C GLU A 104 -4.63 9.44 11.42
N ARG A 105 -3.32 9.61 11.27
CA ARG A 105 -2.72 10.06 10.04
C ARG A 105 -2.95 9.07 8.90
N ALA A 106 -2.80 7.78 9.19
CA ALA A 106 -3.06 6.74 8.21
C ALA A 106 -4.53 6.73 7.79
N ARG A 107 -5.45 6.83 8.76
CA ARG A 107 -6.88 6.89 8.45
C ARG A 107 -7.21 8.08 7.57
N HIS A 108 -6.64 9.22 7.87
CA HIS A 108 -6.85 10.43 7.07
C HIS A 108 -6.39 10.23 5.61
N THR A 109 -5.23 9.60 5.45
CA THR A 109 -4.69 9.32 4.12
C THR A 109 -5.62 8.39 3.32
N TYR A 110 -6.11 7.34 3.96
CA TYR A 110 -7.02 6.41 3.28
C TYR A 110 -8.33 7.07 2.88
N GLU A 111 -8.90 7.87 3.76
CA GLU A 111 -10.15 8.59 3.48
C GLU A 111 -9.95 9.59 2.35
N LYS A 112 -8.81 10.25 2.32
CA LYS A 112 -8.47 11.20 1.27
C LYS A 112 -8.43 10.56 -0.12
N VAL A 113 -7.98 9.32 -0.21
CA VAL A 113 -7.95 8.61 -1.49
C VAL A 113 -9.24 7.83 -1.78
N GLY A 114 -10.27 8.03 -1.00
CA GLY A 114 -11.60 7.52 -1.30
C GLY A 114 -12.05 6.27 -0.56
N PHE A 115 -11.26 5.78 0.40
CA PHE A 115 -11.72 4.68 1.23
C PHE A 115 -12.81 5.15 2.19
N GLU A 116 -13.81 4.31 2.37
CA GLU A 116 -14.87 4.53 3.32
C GLU A 116 -14.66 3.63 4.53
N LEU A 117 -14.89 4.19 5.72
CA LEU A 117 -14.74 3.45 6.96
C LEU A 117 -15.83 2.39 7.08
N PHE A 118 -15.41 1.15 7.29
CA PHE A 118 -16.31 0.07 7.61
C PHE A 118 -16.33 -0.11 9.13
N PRO A 119 -17.44 0.09 9.80
CA PRO A 119 -17.49 0.01 11.26
C PRO A 119 -17.31 -1.44 11.73
N VAL A 120 -16.27 -1.66 12.52
CA VAL A 120 -15.95 -2.97 13.09
C VAL A 120 -15.67 -2.80 14.57
N ALA A 121 -16.24 -3.69 15.39
CA ALA A 121 -15.88 -3.80 16.79
C ALA A 121 -15.03 -5.05 16.98
N ARG A 122 -13.88 -4.89 17.60
CA ARG A 122 -12.96 -6.00 17.84
C ARG A 122 -12.61 -6.04 19.32
N TYR A 123 -12.80 -7.21 19.90
CA TYR A 123 -12.62 -7.38 21.33
C TYR A 123 -11.50 -8.37 21.62
N PHE A 124 -10.70 -8.05 22.61
CA PHE A 124 -9.63 -8.92 23.09
C PHE A 124 -9.80 -9.15 24.58
N LYS A 125 -9.49 -10.34 25.01
CA LYS A 125 -9.48 -10.68 26.44
C LYS A 125 -8.23 -11.46 26.73
N LYS A 126 -7.50 -11.02 27.75
CA LYS A 126 -6.35 -11.79 28.23
C LYS A 126 -6.85 -12.97 29.07
N LEU A 127 -6.32 -14.15 28.80
CA LEU A 127 -6.69 -15.38 29.48
C LEU A 127 -5.81 -15.64 30.72
#